data_4f31649b67b56463f415ec0e94e0b75e
#
_entry.id   4f31649b67b56463f415ec0e94e0b75e
#
_cell.length_a   1.000
_cell.length_b   1.000
_cell.length_c   1.000
_cell.angle_alpha   90.00
_cell.angle_beta   90.00
_cell.angle_gamma   90.00
#
_symmetry.space_group_name_H-M   'P 1'
#
loop_
_entity.id
_entity.type
_entity.pdbx_description
1 polymer ?
#
loop_
_entity_poly.entity_id
_entity_poly.type
_entity_poly.pdbx_seq_one_letter_code
_entity_poly.pdbx_strand_id
1 'polypeptide(L)'
;VLSYMNKEHWIDSIPVVIISSENSPIYIKRGYDLGATDFIGKPFDANMVLRRSANAILLGAKQRRMTSIVSNQIYEREKSSKLMINILSHIVEFRNGESGLHVLHIQTITEMLLRQLVQKENNRYALSKEQIRMITTASALHDIGKISIPDEILNKPGRLTAEEFAVIKGHSMAGANMLSELPLDQKEEPLVKTAYEICRWHHERYDGGGYPDGLKGEEIPVSAQVVALADVYDALTSERCYKDAYSHEKAIEMILAGQCGAFNPLMLECLLDISSSLKKKMGYKSKERYEQTDLSDIA
;
A
#
# COMPACT_ATOMS: atom_id res chain seq x y z
N VAL A 1 33.27 -25.71 -4.53
CA VAL A 1 32.07 -25.91 -3.72
C VAL A 1 31.71 -24.64 -2.98
N LEU A 2 32.57 -24.14 -2.06
CA LEU A 2 32.27 -23.00 -1.19
C LEU A 2 31.90 -21.72 -1.98
N SER A 3 32.66 -21.40 -3.05
CA SER A 3 32.36 -20.24 -3.92
C SER A 3 31.02 -20.39 -4.64
N TYR A 4 30.64 -21.62 -4.98
CA TYR A 4 29.32 -21.88 -5.57
C TYR A 4 28.20 -21.70 -4.54
N MET A 5 28.37 -22.27 -3.33
CA MET A 5 27.41 -22.10 -2.24
C MET A 5 27.22 -20.64 -1.86
N ASN A 6 28.27 -19.83 -1.92
CA ASN A 6 28.20 -18.39 -1.68
C ASN A 6 27.41 -17.68 -2.79
N LYS A 7 27.71 -18.00 -4.06
CA LYS A 7 26.99 -17.45 -5.22
C LYS A 7 25.50 -17.76 -5.17
N GLU A 8 25.13 -18.95 -4.73
CA GLU A 8 23.73 -19.41 -4.60
C GLU A 8 23.11 -19.04 -3.24
N HIS A 9 23.80 -18.25 -2.40
CA HIS A 9 23.33 -17.84 -1.06
C HIS A 9 23.01 -19.00 -0.09
N TRP A 10 23.51 -20.21 -0.34
CA TRP A 10 23.29 -21.34 0.58
C TRP A 10 24.01 -21.18 1.90
N ILE A 11 25.15 -20.47 1.88
CA ILE A 11 25.94 -20.16 3.07
C ILE A 11 25.14 -19.35 4.10
N ASP A 12 24.20 -18.51 3.67
CA ASP A 12 23.39 -17.68 4.54
C ASP A 12 22.46 -18.50 5.44
N SER A 13 22.16 -19.74 5.03
CA SER A 13 21.22 -20.64 5.71
C SER A 13 21.82 -21.95 6.20
N ILE A 14 22.94 -22.39 5.63
CA ILE A 14 23.56 -23.68 5.91
C ILE A 14 24.95 -23.43 6.51
N PRO A 15 25.20 -23.79 7.80
CA PRO A 15 26.53 -23.69 8.37
C PRO A 15 27.49 -24.68 7.68
N VAL A 16 28.65 -24.18 7.30
CA VAL A 16 29.65 -24.96 6.58
C VAL A 16 30.92 -25.09 7.42
N VAL A 17 31.30 -26.33 7.74
CA VAL A 17 32.54 -26.66 8.45
C VAL A 17 33.51 -27.30 7.46
N ILE A 18 34.68 -26.67 7.28
CA ILE A 18 35.74 -27.19 6.41
C ILE A 18 36.63 -28.13 7.22
N ILE A 19 36.90 -29.32 6.72
CA ILE A 19 37.87 -30.25 7.30
C ILE A 19 38.99 -30.48 6.28
N SER A 20 40.21 -30.06 6.59
CA SER A 20 41.33 -30.14 5.62
C SER A 20 42.65 -30.53 6.30
N SER A 21 43.55 -31.13 5.53
CA SER A 21 44.96 -31.32 5.90
C SER A 21 45.83 -30.07 5.62
N GLU A 22 45.31 -29.16 4.78
CA GLU A 22 45.97 -27.88 4.48
C GLU A 22 45.64 -26.87 5.60
N ASN A 23 46.58 -26.61 6.48
CA ASN A 23 46.42 -25.80 7.67
C ASN A 23 47.14 -24.43 7.57
N SER A 24 47.54 -24.02 6.36
CA SER A 24 48.23 -22.73 6.21
C SER A 24 47.23 -21.58 6.52
N PRO A 25 47.70 -20.51 7.22
CA PRO A 25 46.85 -19.37 7.58
C PRO A 25 46.15 -18.74 6.38
N ILE A 26 46.76 -18.79 5.19
CA ILE A 26 46.19 -18.22 3.95
C ILE A 26 44.95 -18.98 3.55
N TYR A 27 44.97 -20.32 3.56
CA TYR A 27 43.82 -21.13 3.18
C TYR A 27 42.68 -21.11 4.21
N ILE A 28 43.05 -21.06 5.50
CA ILE A 28 42.07 -20.90 6.60
C ILE A 28 41.34 -19.57 6.44
N LYS A 29 42.09 -18.47 6.25
CA LYS A 29 41.53 -17.13 6.05
C LYS A 29 40.58 -17.13 4.81
N ARG A 30 41.06 -17.69 3.69
CA ARG A 30 40.25 -17.78 2.48
C ARG A 30 38.95 -18.59 2.68
N GLY A 31 38.99 -19.64 3.51
CA GLY A 31 37.79 -20.39 3.89
C GLY A 31 36.74 -19.52 4.59
N TYR A 32 37.18 -18.74 5.58
CA TYR A 32 36.31 -17.79 6.29
C TYR A 32 35.83 -16.64 5.40
N ASP A 33 36.71 -16.08 4.58
CA ASP A 33 36.34 -15.02 3.60
C ASP A 33 35.29 -15.49 2.57
N LEU A 34 35.24 -16.78 2.30
CA LEU A 34 34.24 -17.42 1.46
C LEU A 34 32.98 -17.86 2.22
N GLY A 35 32.87 -17.56 3.52
CA GLY A 35 31.69 -17.79 4.33
C GLY A 35 31.65 -19.14 5.06
N ALA A 36 32.78 -19.84 5.24
CA ALA A 36 32.81 -20.99 6.12
C ALA A 36 32.51 -20.60 7.57
N THR A 37 31.67 -21.38 8.23
CA THR A 37 31.33 -21.18 9.65
C THR A 37 32.47 -21.59 10.56
N ASP A 38 33.21 -22.65 10.19
CA ASP A 38 34.33 -23.15 10.97
C ASP A 38 35.33 -23.93 10.09
N PHE A 39 36.57 -24.10 10.61
CA PHE A 39 37.64 -24.82 9.95
C PHE A 39 38.33 -25.79 10.94
N ILE A 40 38.47 -27.06 10.55
CA ILE A 40 39.10 -28.12 11.36
C ILE A 40 40.29 -28.71 10.60
N GLY A 41 41.48 -28.57 11.14
CA GLY A 41 42.71 -29.18 10.57
C GLY A 41 42.82 -30.67 10.86
N LYS A 42 43.37 -31.44 9.90
CA LYS A 42 43.77 -32.82 10.10
C LYS A 42 45.22 -32.88 10.61
N PRO A 43 45.57 -33.80 11.54
CA PRO A 43 44.72 -34.81 12.20
C PRO A 43 43.77 -34.17 13.22
N PHE A 44 42.59 -34.71 13.42
CA PHE A 44 41.57 -34.20 14.33
C PHE A 44 41.12 -35.26 15.36
N ASP A 45 40.67 -34.82 16.50
CA ASP A 45 39.97 -35.63 17.48
C ASP A 45 38.46 -35.67 17.15
N ALA A 46 37.86 -36.87 17.21
CA ALA A 46 36.45 -37.08 16.86
C ALA A 46 35.49 -36.26 17.75
N ASN A 47 35.81 -36.12 19.05
CA ASN A 47 34.98 -35.33 19.95
C ASN A 47 35.05 -33.83 19.63
N MET A 48 36.22 -33.34 19.16
CA MET A 48 36.37 -31.97 18.71
C MET A 48 35.48 -31.71 17.49
N VAL A 49 35.51 -32.59 16.48
CA VAL A 49 34.67 -32.48 15.28
C VAL A 49 33.19 -32.44 15.69
N LEU A 50 32.77 -33.38 16.52
CA LEU A 50 31.38 -33.48 17.00
C LEU A 50 30.95 -32.18 17.71
N ARG A 51 31.77 -31.66 18.65
CA ARG A 51 31.43 -30.41 19.36
C ARG A 51 31.34 -29.21 18.44
N ARG A 52 32.31 -29.02 17.53
CA ARG A 52 32.33 -27.90 16.62
C ARG A 52 31.17 -27.95 15.62
N SER A 53 30.88 -29.11 15.07
CA SER A 53 29.71 -29.31 14.19
C SER A 53 28.40 -29.06 14.93
N ALA A 54 28.23 -29.56 16.15
CA ALA A 54 27.07 -29.31 16.98
C ALA A 54 26.87 -27.80 17.28
N ASN A 55 27.97 -27.09 17.60
CA ASN A 55 27.94 -25.65 17.83
C ASN A 55 27.56 -24.88 16.56
N ALA A 56 28.13 -25.23 15.40
CA ALA A 56 27.78 -24.62 14.12
C ALA A 56 26.30 -24.80 13.77
N ILE A 57 25.77 -26.02 13.96
CA ILE A 57 24.34 -26.33 13.76
C ILE A 57 23.47 -25.52 14.72
N LEU A 58 23.82 -25.48 16.01
CA LEU A 58 23.07 -24.74 17.03
C LEU A 58 23.06 -23.24 16.75
N LEU A 59 24.20 -22.67 16.35
CA LEU A 59 24.31 -21.26 16.00
C LEU A 59 23.45 -20.92 14.76
N GLY A 60 23.55 -21.73 13.72
CA GLY A 60 22.72 -21.56 12.51
C GLY A 60 21.21 -21.71 12.82
N ALA A 61 20.82 -22.63 13.70
CA ALA A 61 19.45 -22.78 14.13
C ALA A 61 18.95 -21.53 14.90
N LYS A 62 19.77 -21.00 15.82
CA LYS A 62 19.45 -19.76 16.58
C LYS A 62 19.30 -18.56 15.63
N GLN A 63 20.20 -18.42 14.68
CA GLN A 63 20.12 -17.33 13.69
C GLN A 63 18.84 -17.40 12.85
N ARG A 64 18.51 -18.56 12.29
CA ARG A 64 17.24 -18.76 11.54
C ARG A 64 16.02 -18.43 12.39
N ARG A 65 16.01 -18.91 13.66
CA ARG A 65 14.92 -18.61 14.58
C ARG A 65 14.78 -17.10 14.85
N MET A 66 15.90 -16.39 15.05
CA MET A 66 15.91 -14.95 15.27
C MET A 66 15.37 -14.22 14.03
N THR A 67 15.85 -14.57 12.84
CA THR A 67 15.36 -13.98 11.57
C THR A 67 13.85 -14.19 11.40
N SER A 68 13.35 -15.39 11.69
CA SER A 68 11.91 -15.69 11.63
C SER A 68 11.10 -14.85 12.63
N ILE A 69 11.59 -14.70 13.88
CA ILE A 69 10.92 -13.87 14.90
C ILE A 69 10.86 -12.42 14.45
N VAL A 70 11.98 -11.86 13.97
CA VAL A 70 12.05 -10.47 13.50
C VAL A 70 11.12 -10.25 12.31
N SER A 71 11.14 -11.16 11.32
CA SER A 71 10.23 -11.07 10.17
C SER A 71 8.75 -11.12 10.58
N ASN A 72 8.40 -11.99 11.52
CA ASN A 72 7.04 -12.07 12.04
C ASN A 72 6.64 -10.80 12.82
N GLN A 73 7.56 -10.24 13.63
CA GLN A 73 7.28 -8.99 14.35
C GLN A 73 7.07 -7.81 13.40
N ILE A 74 7.87 -7.70 12.35
CA ILE A 74 7.70 -6.67 11.31
C ILE A 74 6.32 -6.83 10.66
N TYR A 75 5.97 -8.04 10.24
CA TYR A 75 4.67 -8.34 9.61
C TYR A 75 3.48 -7.98 10.52
N GLU A 76 3.50 -8.41 11.80
CA GLU A 76 2.43 -8.10 12.76
C GLU A 76 2.34 -6.59 13.05
N ARG A 77 3.48 -5.89 13.10
CA ARG A 77 3.50 -4.42 13.28
C ARG A 77 2.88 -3.71 12.08
N GLU A 78 3.24 -4.09 10.85
CA GLU A 78 2.66 -3.52 9.63
C GLU A 78 1.15 -3.75 9.58
N LYS A 79 0.71 -4.97 9.89
CA LYS A 79 -0.70 -5.36 9.94
C LYS A 79 -1.48 -4.55 10.98
N SER A 80 -0.92 -4.39 12.18
CA SER A 80 -1.54 -3.59 13.25
C SER A 80 -1.64 -2.11 12.85
N SER A 81 -0.57 -1.54 12.29
CA SER A 81 -0.58 -0.15 11.83
C SER A 81 -1.63 0.08 10.74
N LYS A 82 -1.72 -0.81 9.75
CA LYS A 82 -2.74 -0.75 8.70
C LYS A 82 -4.16 -0.85 9.28
N LEU A 83 -4.38 -1.73 10.25
CA LEU A 83 -5.67 -1.86 10.92
C LEU A 83 -6.06 -0.58 11.64
N MET A 84 -5.14 0.06 12.37
CA MET A 84 -5.39 1.31 13.08
C MET A 84 -5.75 2.44 12.11
N ILE A 85 -5.03 2.57 11.00
CA ILE A 85 -5.33 3.56 9.95
C ILE A 85 -6.74 3.32 9.39
N ASN A 86 -7.08 2.08 9.05
CA ASN A 86 -8.41 1.76 8.52
C ASN A 86 -9.52 2.05 9.54
N ILE A 87 -9.31 1.77 10.82
CA ILE A 87 -10.29 2.10 11.87
C ILE A 87 -10.48 3.62 11.97
N LEU A 88 -9.40 4.40 11.99
CA LEU A 88 -9.48 5.87 12.06
C LEU A 88 -10.23 6.44 10.85
N SER A 89 -9.88 5.99 9.64
CA SER A 89 -10.56 6.41 8.41
C SER A 89 -12.04 6.03 8.43
N HIS A 90 -12.34 4.80 8.84
CA HIS A 90 -13.73 4.35 8.95
C HIS A 90 -14.56 5.16 9.95
N ILE A 91 -13.98 5.58 11.08
CA ILE A 91 -14.66 6.44 12.06
C ILE A 91 -15.03 7.80 11.43
N VAL A 92 -14.14 8.38 10.62
CA VAL A 92 -14.40 9.65 9.93
C VAL A 92 -15.48 9.49 8.88
N GLU A 93 -15.43 8.43 8.08
CA GLU A 93 -16.43 8.16 7.03
C GLU A 93 -17.80 7.77 7.60
N PHE A 94 -17.83 7.08 8.72
CA PHE A 94 -19.08 6.76 9.42
C PHE A 94 -19.88 8.03 9.77
N ARG A 95 -19.18 9.12 10.12
CA ARG A 95 -19.79 10.45 10.33
C ARG A 95 -20.49 11.00 9.08
N ASN A 96 -19.96 10.66 7.92
CA ASN A 96 -20.43 11.14 6.61
C ASN A 96 -21.52 10.23 5.99
N GLY A 97 -21.95 9.21 6.71
CA GLY A 97 -22.94 8.24 6.20
C GLY A 97 -22.43 7.39 5.04
N GLU A 98 -21.13 7.39 4.80
CA GLU A 98 -20.51 6.52 3.77
C GLU A 98 -20.36 5.09 4.30
N SER A 99 -20.43 4.14 3.39
CA SER A 99 -20.27 2.73 3.77
C SER A 99 -18.80 2.46 4.15
N GLY A 100 -18.56 1.67 5.20
CA GLY A 100 -17.20 1.29 5.60
C GLY A 100 -16.41 0.51 4.54
N LEU A 101 -16.99 0.26 3.37
CA LEU A 101 -16.34 -0.34 2.21
C LEU A 101 -15.54 0.69 1.40
N HIS A 102 -15.87 1.98 1.48
CA HIS A 102 -15.20 3.04 0.71
C HIS A 102 -13.67 3.02 0.92
N VAL A 103 -13.19 3.03 2.15
CA VAL A 103 -11.74 2.96 2.45
C VAL A 103 -11.09 1.75 1.78
N LEU A 104 -11.72 0.58 1.87
CA LEU A 104 -11.19 -0.65 1.28
C LEU A 104 -11.19 -0.58 -0.26
N HIS A 105 -12.21 0.05 -0.84
CA HIS A 105 -12.30 0.27 -2.27
C HIS A 105 -11.18 1.20 -2.74
N ILE A 106 -11.00 2.36 -2.10
CA ILE A 106 -9.94 3.31 -2.43
C ILE A 106 -8.56 2.63 -2.37
N GLN A 107 -8.26 1.92 -1.29
CA GLN A 107 -7.00 1.18 -1.17
C GLN A 107 -6.83 0.14 -2.29
N THR A 108 -7.89 -0.61 -2.61
CA THR A 108 -7.85 -1.65 -3.63
C THR A 108 -7.61 -1.07 -5.01
N ILE A 109 -8.33 -0.02 -5.38
CA ILE A 109 -8.22 0.65 -6.69
C ILE A 109 -6.84 1.29 -6.82
N THR A 110 -6.39 2.01 -5.78
CA THR A 110 -5.06 2.63 -5.71
C THR A 110 -3.95 1.59 -5.93
N GLU A 111 -4.00 0.45 -5.24
CA GLU A 111 -3.02 -0.62 -5.41
C GLU A 111 -3.01 -1.18 -6.83
N MET A 112 -4.19 -1.44 -7.40
CA MET A 112 -4.32 -1.97 -8.76
C MET A 112 -3.76 -1.00 -9.80
N LEU A 113 -4.09 0.29 -9.69
CA LEU A 113 -3.59 1.34 -10.58
C LEU A 113 -2.07 1.47 -10.49
N LEU A 114 -1.50 1.53 -9.28
CA LEU A 114 -0.05 1.64 -9.08
C LEU A 114 0.71 0.42 -9.59
N ARG A 115 0.18 -0.80 -9.37
CA ARG A 115 0.77 -2.03 -9.90
C ARG A 115 0.77 -2.07 -11.42
N GLN A 116 -0.27 -1.56 -12.06
CA GLN A 116 -0.33 -1.42 -13.51
C GLN A 116 0.60 -0.33 -14.02
N LEU A 117 0.67 0.80 -13.34
CA LEU A 117 1.52 1.92 -13.69
C LEU A 117 3.00 1.53 -13.80
N VAL A 118 3.51 0.76 -12.86
CA VAL A 118 4.94 0.33 -12.89
C VAL A 118 5.25 -0.68 -13.99
N GLN A 119 4.24 -1.26 -14.65
CA GLN A 119 4.41 -2.15 -15.79
C GLN A 119 4.40 -1.41 -17.14
N LYS A 120 4.02 -0.13 -17.15
CA LYS A 120 3.99 0.66 -18.39
C LYS A 120 5.41 1.03 -18.83
N GLU A 121 5.74 0.80 -20.10
CA GLU A 121 7.05 1.12 -20.68
C GLU A 121 7.35 2.63 -20.66
N ASN A 122 6.33 3.47 -20.82
CA ASN A 122 6.42 4.93 -20.77
C ASN A 122 6.28 5.49 -19.34
N ASN A 123 6.37 4.63 -18.33
CA ASN A 123 6.27 5.04 -16.92
C ASN A 123 7.50 5.84 -16.49
N ARG A 124 7.27 7.06 -16.01
CA ARG A 124 8.29 7.94 -15.43
C ARG A 124 8.40 7.81 -13.90
N TYR A 125 7.50 7.10 -13.27
CA TYR A 125 7.42 6.95 -11.82
C TYR A 125 8.10 5.64 -11.40
N ALA A 126 9.36 5.70 -10.99
CA ALA A 126 10.14 4.54 -10.54
C ALA A 126 9.72 4.08 -9.13
N LEU A 127 8.48 3.58 -8.98
CA LEU A 127 7.92 3.18 -7.69
C LEU A 127 8.38 1.77 -7.29
N SER A 128 8.96 1.64 -6.11
CA SER A 128 9.25 0.35 -5.48
C SER A 128 7.97 -0.31 -4.95
N LYS A 129 8.03 -1.62 -4.70
CA LYS A 129 6.92 -2.35 -4.06
C LYS A 129 6.56 -1.78 -2.69
N GLU A 130 7.52 -1.23 -1.97
CA GLU A 130 7.34 -0.61 -0.67
C GLU A 130 6.60 0.74 -0.80
N GLN A 131 6.97 1.56 -1.77
CA GLN A 131 6.27 2.80 -2.07
C GLN A 131 4.83 2.56 -2.51
N ILE A 132 4.57 1.54 -3.33
CA ILE A 132 3.20 1.14 -3.69
C ILE A 132 2.38 0.79 -2.44
N ARG A 133 2.93 -0.03 -1.54
CA ARG A 133 2.25 -0.39 -0.28
C ARG A 133 2.00 0.83 0.60
N MET A 134 2.97 1.73 0.68
CA MET A 134 2.87 2.96 1.47
C MET A 134 1.76 3.88 0.93
N ILE A 135 1.74 4.17 -0.38
CA ILE A 135 0.69 4.98 -1.01
C ILE A 135 -0.68 4.33 -0.81
N THR A 136 -0.77 3.01 -1.00
CA THR A 136 -2.01 2.25 -0.76
C THR A 136 -2.50 2.38 0.68
N THR A 137 -1.60 2.34 1.66
CA THR A 137 -1.98 2.50 3.07
C THR A 137 -2.39 3.94 3.37
N ALA A 138 -1.62 4.91 2.88
CA ALA A 138 -1.88 6.33 3.07
C ALA A 138 -3.19 6.79 2.42
N SER A 139 -3.63 6.15 1.32
CA SER A 139 -4.86 6.52 0.61
C SER A 139 -6.12 6.42 1.48
N ALA A 140 -6.09 5.58 2.52
CA ALA A 140 -7.17 5.51 3.51
C ALA A 140 -7.42 6.85 4.23
N LEU A 141 -6.40 7.70 4.34
CA LEU A 141 -6.45 8.96 5.08
C LEU A 141 -6.87 10.17 4.24
N HIS A 142 -7.16 10.01 2.93
CA HIS A 142 -7.42 11.12 2.02
C HIS A 142 -8.46 12.12 2.57
N ASP A 143 -9.47 11.61 3.21
CA ASP A 143 -10.64 12.33 3.73
C ASP A 143 -10.61 12.59 5.25
N ILE A 144 -9.47 12.33 5.94
CA ILE A 144 -9.38 12.50 7.41
C ILE A 144 -9.77 13.92 7.86
N GLY A 145 -9.55 14.92 7.02
CA GLY A 145 -9.92 16.31 7.30
C GLY A 145 -11.42 16.59 7.36
N LYS A 146 -12.28 15.67 6.90
CA LYS A 146 -13.73 15.78 7.07
C LYS A 146 -14.15 15.85 8.53
N ILE A 147 -13.28 15.42 9.46
CA ILE A 147 -13.52 15.56 10.90
C ILE A 147 -13.72 17.03 11.34
N SER A 148 -13.17 18.00 10.60
CA SER A 148 -13.30 19.43 10.88
C SER A 148 -14.55 20.07 10.26
N ILE A 149 -15.29 19.35 9.43
CA ILE A 149 -16.47 19.89 8.74
C ILE A 149 -17.69 19.78 9.69
N PRO A 150 -18.49 20.86 9.85
CA PRO A 150 -19.73 20.81 10.63
C PRO A 150 -20.72 19.79 10.10
N ASP A 151 -21.40 19.06 11.00
CA ASP A 151 -22.35 18.00 10.62
C ASP A 151 -23.52 18.51 9.78
N GLU A 152 -23.96 19.74 10.04
CA GLU A 152 -25.06 20.38 9.31
C GLU A 152 -24.72 20.60 7.82
N ILE A 153 -23.45 20.74 7.49
CA ILE A 153 -22.97 20.88 6.12
C ILE A 153 -22.63 19.52 5.54
N LEU A 154 -21.89 18.71 6.31
CA LEU A 154 -21.40 17.40 5.88
C LEU A 154 -22.56 16.45 5.51
N ASN A 155 -23.62 16.45 6.35
CA ASN A 155 -24.78 15.56 6.22
C ASN A 155 -26.03 16.28 5.73
N LYS A 156 -25.88 17.43 5.06
CA LYS A 156 -27.04 18.21 4.57
C LYS A 156 -27.86 17.40 3.58
N PRO A 157 -29.16 17.20 3.85
CA PRO A 157 -30.05 16.55 2.89
C PRO A 157 -30.38 17.52 1.73
N GLY A 158 -29.65 17.41 0.62
CA GLY A 158 -29.87 18.21 -0.57
C GLY A 158 -28.60 18.86 -1.13
N ARG A 159 -28.81 19.81 -2.06
CA ARG A 159 -27.67 20.49 -2.69
C ARG A 159 -27.02 21.51 -1.74
N LEU A 160 -25.70 21.54 -1.74
CA LEU A 160 -24.92 22.54 -1.03
C LEU A 160 -24.99 23.89 -1.74
N THR A 161 -24.98 24.98 -0.99
CA THR A 161 -24.71 26.31 -1.54
C THR A 161 -23.23 26.45 -1.93
N ALA A 162 -22.87 27.51 -2.63
CA ALA A 162 -21.47 27.76 -3.00
C ALA A 162 -20.59 27.93 -1.76
N GLU A 163 -21.10 28.60 -0.72
CA GLU A 163 -20.42 28.82 0.55
C GLU A 163 -20.24 27.50 1.33
N GLU A 164 -21.26 26.67 1.43
CA GLU A 164 -21.19 25.34 2.06
C GLU A 164 -20.22 24.42 1.31
N PHE A 165 -20.24 24.44 -0.02
CA PHE A 165 -19.30 23.70 -0.83
C PHE A 165 -17.85 24.18 -0.61
N ALA A 166 -17.63 25.49 -0.43
CA ALA A 166 -16.32 26.03 -0.07
C ALA A 166 -15.83 25.50 1.30
N VAL A 167 -16.73 25.35 2.28
CA VAL A 167 -16.42 24.74 3.58
C VAL A 167 -16.01 23.27 3.39
N ILE A 168 -16.78 22.49 2.61
CA ILE A 168 -16.42 21.09 2.34
C ILE A 168 -15.05 20.97 1.66
N LYS A 169 -14.76 21.81 0.65
CA LYS A 169 -13.43 21.81 0.03
C LYS A 169 -12.27 22.01 1.02
N GLY A 170 -12.54 22.65 2.14
CA GLY A 170 -11.57 22.88 3.21
C GLY A 170 -11.05 21.59 3.87
N HIS A 171 -11.73 20.44 3.73
CA HIS A 171 -11.26 19.18 4.33
C HIS A 171 -9.87 18.77 3.83
N SER A 172 -9.54 19.01 2.56
CA SER A 172 -8.24 18.65 1.99
C SER A 172 -7.10 19.38 2.72
N MET A 173 -7.27 20.70 2.94
CA MET A 173 -6.31 21.49 3.68
C MET A 173 -6.32 21.14 5.18
N ALA A 174 -7.49 20.89 5.77
CA ALA A 174 -7.61 20.52 7.18
C ALA A 174 -6.88 19.20 7.48
N GLY A 175 -7.05 18.18 6.64
CA GLY A 175 -6.34 16.90 6.77
C GLY A 175 -4.82 17.07 6.65
N ALA A 176 -4.36 17.85 5.67
CA ALA A 176 -2.95 18.16 5.51
C ALA A 176 -2.37 18.90 6.73
N ASN A 177 -3.09 19.90 7.27
CA ASN A 177 -2.67 20.63 8.45
C ASN A 177 -2.55 19.73 9.68
N MET A 178 -3.53 18.84 9.93
CA MET A 178 -3.46 17.88 11.04
C MET A 178 -2.18 17.03 10.99
N LEU A 179 -1.77 16.59 9.80
CA LEU A 179 -0.56 15.81 9.63
C LEU A 179 0.72 16.66 9.75
N SER A 180 0.68 17.92 9.35
CA SER A 180 1.80 18.86 9.45
C SER A 180 2.07 19.35 10.89
N GLU A 181 1.07 19.30 11.77
CA GLU A 181 1.17 19.67 13.19
C GLU A 181 1.76 18.56 14.07
N LEU A 182 1.97 17.35 13.52
CA LEU A 182 2.63 16.27 14.25
C LEU A 182 4.08 16.66 14.65
N PRO A 183 4.65 16.07 15.72
CA PRO A 183 6.04 16.24 16.09
C PRO A 183 6.98 15.99 14.91
N LEU A 184 8.15 16.66 14.89
CA LEU A 184 9.07 16.67 13.75
C LEU A 184 9.50 15.24 13.33
N ASP A 185 9.79 14.38 14.30
CA ASP A 185 10.15 12.98 14.07
C ASP A 185 9.04 12.16 13.41
N GLN A 186 7.78 12.49 13.69
CA GLN A 186 6.63 11.80 13.12
C GLN A 186 6.23 12.36 11.75
N LYS A 187 6.22 13.68 11.57
CA LYS A 187 5.86 14.26 10.28
C LYS A 187 6.87 13.98 9.16
N GLU A 188 8.12 13.70 9.52
CA GLU A 188 9.17 13.31 8.58
C GLU A 188 9.07 11.85 8.14
N GLU A 189 8.25 11.03 8.81
CA GLU A 189 7.99 9.64 8.40
C GLU A 189 7.41 9.57 6.97
N PRO A 190 7.93 8.71 6.10
CA PRO A 190 7.49 8.62 4.70
C PRO A 190 5.99 8.41 4.53
N LEU A 191 5.36 7.62 5.42
CA LEU A 191 3.92 7.39 5.40
C LEU A 191 3.13 8.68 5.66
N VAL A 192 3.57 9.50 6.63
CA VAL A 192 2.91 10.75 7.00
C VAL A 192 3.05 11.78 5.87
N LYS A 193 4.24 11.90 5.27
CA LYS A 193 4.46 12.76 4.09
C LYS A 193 3.54 12.37 2.93
N THR A 194 3.45 11.07 2.64
CA THR A 194 2.58 10.57 1.57
C THR A 194 1.10 10.82 1.90
N ALA A 195 0.68 10.63 3.15
CA ALA A 195 -0.67 10.95 3.59
C ALA A 195 -0.97 12.45 3.48
N TYR A 196 -0.01 13.31 3.85
CA TYR A 196 -0.12 14.76 3.66
C TYR A 196 -0.35 15.14 2.19
N GLU A 197 0.45 14.59 1.27
CA GLU A 197 0.29 14.83 -0.17
C GLU A 197 -1.10 14.41 -0.66
N ILE A 198 -1.55 13.24 -0.25
CA ILE A 198 -2.86 12.71 -0.62
C ILE A 198 -3.97 13.60 -0.04
N CYS A 199 -3.97 13.88 1.27
CA CYS A 199 -4.98 14.74 1.89
C CYS A 199 -5.08 16.09 1.21
N ARG A 200 -3.94 16.73 0.93
CA ARG A 200 -3.90 18.07 0.37
C ARG A 200 -4.34 18.11 -1.08
N TRP A 201 -3.92 17.14 -1.91
CA TRP A 201 -3.97 17.27 -3.37
C TRP A 201 -4.82 16.21 -4.10
N HIS A 202 -5.56 15.33 -3.43
CA HIS A 202 -6.41 14.35 -4.11
C HIS A 202 -7.60 14.98 -4.86
N HIS A 203 -7.88 16.27 -4.65
CA HIS A 203 -8.85 17.04 -5.42
C HIS A 203 -8.22 17.98 -6.45
N GLU A 204 -6.90 17.92 -6.61
CA GLU A 204 -6.26 18.59 -7.74
C GLU A 204 -6.62 17.88 -9.05
N ARG A 205 -6.63 18.66 -10.14
CA ARG A 205 -6.97 18.18 -11.47
C ARG A 205 -5.80 18.36 -12.41
N TYR A 206 -5.57 17.40 -13.26
CA TYR A 206 -4.41 17.43 -14.17
C TYR A 206 -4.38 18.68 -15.09
N ASP A 207 -5.54 19.30 -15.34
CA ASP A 207 -5.70 20.55 -16.09
C ASP A 207 -5.40 21.81 -15.27
N GLY A 208 -5.20 21.71 -13.94
CA GLY A 208 -5.02 22.82 -13.02
C GLY A 208 -6.33 23.43 -12.50
N GLY A 209 -7.49 22.86 -12.85
CA GLY A 209 -8.79 23.33 -12.41
C GLY A 209 -9.24 22.73 -11.05
N GLY A 210 -8.30 22.10 -10.31
CA GLY A 210 -8.55 21.51 -9.00
C GLY A 210 -8.41 22.47 -7.82
N TYR A 211 -8.33 21.92 -6.63
CA TYR A 211 -8.09 22.65 -5.39
C TYR A 211 -7.29 21.79 -4.40
N PRO A 212 -6.59 22.37 -3.38
CA PRO A 212 -6.64 23.77 -2.93
C PRO A 212 -5.64 24.69 -3.63
N ASP A 213 -4.57 24.17 -4.27
CA ASP A 213 -3.44 24.97 -4.74
C ASP A 213 -3.48 25.23 -6.26
N GLY A 214 -4.35 24.51 -7.01
CA GLY A 214 -4.45 24.63 -8.48
C GLY A 214 -3.24 24.04 -9.21
N LEU A 215 -2.63 22.99 -8.65
CA LEU A 215 -1.48 22.30 -9.26
C LEU A 215 -1.86 21.70 -10.61
N LYS A 216 -0.91 21.69 -11.54
CA LYS A 216 -1.15 21.22 -12.91
C LYS A 216 -0.17 20.13 -13.32
N GLY A 217 -0.69 19.12 -13.99
CA GLY A 217 0.14 18.06 -14.58
C GLY A 217 0.95 17.32 -13.50
N GLU A 218 2.25 17.24 -13.72
CA GLU A 218 3.19 16.54 -12.85
C GLU A 218 3.59 17.31 -11.57
N GLU A 219 3.10 18.53 -11.38
CA GLU A 219 3.21 19.21 -10.09
C GLU A 219 2.40 18.49 -9.01
N ILE A 220 1.36 17.75 -9.43
CA ILE A 220 0.55 16.92 -8.55
C ILE A 220 1.34 15.64 -8.24
N PRO A 221 1.65 15.32 -6.96
CA PRO A 221 2.30 14.07 -6.61
C PRO A 221 1.54 12.83 -7.14
N VAL A 222 2.27 11.82 -7.59
CA VAL A 222 1.66 10.58 -8.11
C VAL A 222 0.73 9.91 -7.10
N SER A 223 1.05 10.02 -5.81
CA SER A 223 0.23 9.57 -4.68
C SER A 223 -1.17 10.20 -4.71
N ALA A 224 -1.25 11.50 -4.93
CA ALA A 224 -2.52 12.24 -5.02
C ALA A 224 -3.24 11.98 -6.35
N GLN A 225 -2.51 11.91 -7.48
CA GLN A 225 -3.11 11.64 -8.80
C GLN A 225 -3.86 10.29 -8.82
N VAL A 226 -3.24 9.22 -8.27
CA VAL A 226 -3.86 7.89 -8.29
C VAL A 226 -5.05 7.81 -7.34
N VAL A 227 -4.97 8.47 -6.17
CA VAL A 227 -6.09 8.50 -5.21
C VAL A 227 -7.26 9.31 -5.74
N ALA A 228 -7.02 10.46 -6.40
CA ALA A 228 -8.05 11.23 -7.08
C ALA A 228 -8.87 10.39 -8.08
N LEU A 229 -8.19 9.56 -8.88
CA LEU A 229 -8.87 8.68 -9.83
C LEU A 229 -9.63 7.55 -9.12
N ALA A 230 -9.05 6.99 -8.06
CA ALA A 230 -9.68 5.93 -7.26
C ALA A 230 -10.95 6.43 -6.57
N ASP A 231 -10.89 7.63 -5.97
CA ASP A 231 -12.02 8.25 -5.28
C ASP A 231 -13.17 8.56 -6.24
N VAL A 232 -12.88 9.18 -7.37
CA VAL A 232 -13.90 9.46 -8.40
C VAL A 232 -14.56 8.18 -8.91
N TYR A 233 -13.78 7.12 -9.16
CA TYR A 233 -14.33 5.85 -9.61
C TYR A 233 -15.26 5.24 -8.54
N ASP A 234 -14.83 5.19 -7.27
CA ASP A 234 -15.66 4.67 -6.19
C ASP A 234 -16.91 5.53 -5.96
N ALA A 235 -16.78 6.87 -6.00
CA ALA A 235 -17.90 7.79 -5.89
C ALA A 235 -18.97 7.63 -6.98
N LEU A 236 -18.58 7.15 -8.17
CA LEU A 236 -19.50 6.86 -9.25
C LEU A 236 -20.17 5.49 -9.09
N THR A 237 -19.47 4.51 -8.56
CA THR A 237 -19.87 3.10 -8.54
C THR A 237 -20.41 2.61 -7.21
N SER A 238 -20.33 3.41 -6.15
CA SER A 238 -20.92 3.12 -4.84
C SER A 238 -22.29 3.78 -4.67
N GLU A 239 -23.22 3.06 -4.04
CA GLU A 239 -24.51 3.61 -3.65
C GLU A 239 -24.31 4.67 -2.56
N ARG A 240 -24.95 5.83 -2.73
CA ARG A 240 -24.97 6.92 -1.72
C ARG A 240 -26.41 7.28 -1.41
N CYS A 241 -26.68 7.81 -0.22
CA CYS A 241 -28.02 8.14 0.26
C CYS A 241 -28.88 8.95 -0.73
N TYR A 242 -28.25 9.63 -1.68
CA TYR A 242 -28.92 10.55 -2.64
C TYR A 242 -28.70 10.17 -4.10
N LYS A 243 -28.05 9.03 -4.39
CA LYS A 243 -27.70 8.67 -5.79
C LYS A 243 -27.51 7.17 -5.94
N ASP A 244 -28.20 6.59 -6.92
CA ASP A 244 -27.94 5.23 -7.37
C ASP A 244 -26.52 5.09 -7.95
N ALA A 245 -25.88 3.94 -7.73
CA ALA A 245 -24.59 3.63 -8.32
C ALA A 245 -24.68 3.51 -9.85
N TYR A 246 -23.73 4.13 -10.54
CA TYR A 246 -23.54 3.85 -11.97
C TYR A 246 -22.95 2.46 -12.19
N SER A 247 -23.23 1.87 -13.35
CA SER A 247 -22.53 0.65 -13.74
C SER A 247 -21.03 0.91 -13.93
N HIS A 248 -20.22 -0.13 -13.79
CA HIS A 248 -18.79 -0.08 -14.05
C HIS A 248 -18.47 0.57 -15.40
N GLU A 249 -19.16 0.13 -16.47
CA GLU A 249 -18.96 0.62 -17.83
C GLU A 249 -19.28 2.10 -17.94
N LYS A 250 -20.38 2.53 -17.31
CA LYS A 250 -20.80 3.94 -17.33
C LYS A 250 -19.83 4.84 -16.56
N ALA A 251 -19.31 4.37 -15.42
CA ALA A 251 -18.31 5.10 -14.66
C ALA A 251 -17.02 5.30 -15.46
N ILE A 252 -16.51 4.25 -16.11
CA ILE A 252 -15.34 4.34 -16.99
C ILE A 252 -15.58 5.34 -18.14
N GLU A 253 -16.73 5.24 -18.82
CA GLU A 253 -17.10 6.18 -19.89
C GLU A 253 -17.07 7.64 -19.43
N MET A 254 -17.68 7.93 -18.26
CA MET A 254 -17.76 9.29 -17.69
C MET A 254 -16.36 9.83 -17.34
N ILE A 255 -15.50 8.99 -16.75
CA ILE A 255 -14.12 9.37 -16.41
C ILE A 255 -13.33 9.70 -17.68
N LEU A 256 -13.39 8.84 -18.70
CA LEU A 256 -12.68 9.04 -19.96
C LEU A 256 -13.19 10.26 -20.74
N ALA A 257 -14.49 10.54 -20.64
CA ALA A 257 -15.10 11.75 -21.26
C ALA A 257 -14.78 13.04 -20.48
N GLY A 258 -14.01 12.99 -19.39
CA GLY A 258 -13.64 14.15 -18.58
C GLY A 258 -14.80 14.77 -17.79
N GLN A 259 -15.95 14.09 -17.65
CA GLN A 259 -17.12 14.61 -16.94
C GLN A 259 -16.88 14.78 -15.44
N CYS A 260 -15.89 14.05 -14.90
CA CYS A 260 -15.55 14.05 -13.47
C CYS A 260 -14.23 14.77 -13.16
N GLY A 261 -13.65 15.46 -14.13
CA GLY A 261 -12.37 16.13 -14.00
C GLY A 261 -11.35 15.64 -15.01
N ALA A 262 -10.21 16.31 -15.07
CA ALA A 262 -9.09 15.90 -15.91
C ALA A 262 -8.09 15.08 -15.10
N PHE A 263 -7.72 13.92 -15.61
CA PHE A 263 -6.75 13.00 -15.00
C PHE A 263 -5.52 12.86 -15.89
N ASN A 264 -4.42 12.37 -15.31
CA ASN A 264 -3.22 12.03 -16.06
C ASN A 264 -3.56 10.97 -17.13
N PRO A 265 -3.22 11.19 -18.41
CA PRO A 265 -3.51 10.24 -19.48
C PRO A 265 -2.96 8.84 -19.22
N LEU A 266 -1.77 8.73 -18.61
CA LEU A 266 -1.16 7.46 -18.25
C LEU A 266 -1.98 6.71 -17.17
N MET A 267 -2.58 7.43 -16.23
CA MET A 267 -3.49 6.84 -15.22
C MET A 267 -4.79 6.35 -15.86
N LEU A 268 -5.32 7.06 -16.86
CA LEU A 268 -6.50 6.62 -17.61
C LEU A 268 -6.21 5.35 -18.42
N GLU A 269 -5.03 5.24 -19.04
CA GLU A 269 -4.59 4.00 -19.69
C GLU A 269 -4.52 2.84 -18.67
N CYS A 270 -3.93 3.08 -17.48
CA CYS A 270 -3.88 2.08 -16.42
C CYS A 270 -5.28 1.64 -15.98
N LEU A 271 -6.22 2.57 -15.85
CA LEU A 271 -7.61 2.27 -15.49
C LEU A 271 -8.28 1.36 -16.54
N LEU A 272 -8.06 1.62 -17.83
CA LEU A 272 -8.56 0.78 -18.92
C LEU A 272 -7.99 -0.63 -18.87
N ASP A 273 -6.68 -0.75 -18.69
CA ASP A 273 -6.00 -2.05 -18.62
C ASP A 273 -6.51 -2.93 -17.48
N ILE A 274 -6.76 -2.32 -16.31
CA ILE A 274 -7.26 -3.07 -15.14
C ILE A 274 -8.78 -3.22 -15.10
N SER A 275 -9.53 -2.56 -16.00
CA SER A 275 -10.99 -2.44 -15.96
C SER A 275 -11.70 -3.76 -15.69
N SER A 276 -11.41 -4.82 -16.47
CA SER A 276 -12.05 -6.13 -16.30
C SER A 276 -11.75 -6.79 -14.96
N SER A 277 -10.50 -6.68 -14.47
CA SER A 277 -10.08 -7.23 -13.18
C SER A 277 -10.64 -6.42 -12.02
N LEU A 278 -10.75 -5.10 -12.18
CA LEU A 278 -11.34 -4.19 -11.22
C LEU A 278 -12.84 -4.50 -11.03
N LYS A 279 -13.60 -4.63 -12.12
CA LYS A 279 -15.01 -5.03 -12.07
C LYS A 279 -15.22 -6.33 -11.28
N LYS A 280 -14.39 -7.34 -11.54
CA LYS A 280 -14.44 -8.62 -10.83
C LYS A 280 -14.11 -8.48 -9.33
N LYS A 281 -13.09 -7.68 -9.01
CA LYS A 281 -12.58 -7.55 -7.63
C LYS A 281 -13.51 -6.74 -6.75
N MET A 282 -14.16 -5.71 -7.30
CA MET A 282 -15.11 -4.86 -6.58
C MET A 282 -16.47 -5.55 -6.34
N GLY A 283 -16.66 -6.76 -6.84
CA GLY A 283 -17.83 -7.57 -6.55
C GLY A 283 -19.13 -7.02 -7.14
N TYR A 284 -19.06 -6.24 -8.24
CA TYR A 284 -20.24 -5.85 -8.99
C TYR A 284 -20.93 -7.10 -9.54
N LYS A 285 -21.72 -7.75 -8.67
CA LYS A 285 -22.67 -8.77 -9.07
C LYS A 285 -23.72 -8.06 -9.91
N SER A 286 -23.85 -8.47 -11.18
CA SER A 286 -25.05 -8.15 -11.96
C SER A 286 -26.27 -8.42 -11.08
N LYS A 287 -27.26 -7.55 -11.12
CA LYS A 287 -28.56 -7.64 -10.40
C LYS A 287 -29.29 -8.99 -10.58
N GLU A 288 -28.77 -9.91 -11.38
CA GLU A 288 -29.36 -11.21 -11.70
C GLU A 288 -29.26 -12.27 -10.60
N ARG A 289 -28.67 -12.01 -9.42
CA ARG A 289 -28.50 -13.03 -8.35
C ARG A 289 -29.33 -12.82 -7.09
N TYR A 290 -30.17 -11.80 -7.02
CA TYR A 290 -31.05 -11.59 -5.85
C TYR A 290 -32.47 -12.12 -6.02
N GLU A 291 -32.82 -12.72 -7.17
CA GLU A 291 -34.15 -13.33 -7.38
C GLU A 291 -34.25 -14.82 -7.06
N GLN A 292 -33.19 -15.45 -6.60
CA GLN A 292 -33.17 -16.88 -6.22
C GLN A 292 -32.48 -17.18 -4.91
N THR A 293 -32.88 -16.51 -3.84
CA THR A 293 -32.70 -17.05 -2.49
C THR A 293 -34.09 -17.32 -1.94
N ASP A 294 -34.51 -18.55 -2.13
CA ASP A 294 -35.76 -19.10 -1.63
C ASP A 294 -35.79 -18.99 -0.10
N LEU A 295 -36.87 -18.43 0.42
CA LEU A 295 -37.13 -18.22 1.84
C LEU A 295 -37.53 -19.53 2.57
N SER A 296 -37.12 -20.70 2.08
CA SER A 296 -37.52 -21.99 2.63
C SER A 296 -36.62 -22.60 3.70
N ASP A 297 -35.50 -21.96 4.07
CA ASP A 297 -34.54 -22.51 5.06
C ASP A 297 -34.45 -21.73 6.39
N ILE A 298 -35.51 -20.99 6.74
CA ILE A 298 -35.67 -20.44 8.11
C ILE A 298 -37.05 -20.87 8.62
N ALA A 299 -37.11 -22.10 9.10
CA ALA A 299 -38.14 -22.58 10.02
C ALA A 299 -37.46 -23.42 11.11
#